data_22ef98b9690c39573e54d637da8dcf7d
#
_entry.id   22ef98b9690c39573e54d637da8dcf7d
#
_cell.length_a   1.000
_cell.length_b   1.000
_cell.length_c   1.000
_cell.angle_alpha   90.00
_cell.angle_beta   90.00
_cell.angle_gamma   90.00
#
_symmetry.space_group_name_H-M   'P 1'
#
loop_
_entity.id
_entity.type
_entity.pdbx_description
1 polymer ?
#
loop_
_entity_poly.entity_id
_entity_poly.type
_entity_poly.pdbx_seq_one_letter_code
_entity_poly.pdbx_strand_id
1 'polypeptide(L)' 'MSAPQPSSLAHFVRTRRRAAGFSQTVLGELAGVGRRFISDLEQSKPTLRLDAVNKVLAVFGKTIGLVDAPRDDEP' A
#
# COMPACT_ATOMS: atom_id res chain seq x y z
N MET A 1 -24.70 -3.00 5.61
CA MET A 1 -23.45 -3.31 4.88
C MET A 1 -22.73 -2.02 4.54
N SER A 2 -21.52 -1.93 4.92
CA SER A 2 -20.76 -0.70 4.65
C SER A 2 -20.31 -0.66 3.20
N ALA A 3 -20.10 0.54 2.69
CA ALA A 3 -19.54 0.72 1.35
C ALA A 3 -18.13 0.11 1.28
N PRO A 4 -17.68 -0.25 0.07
CA PRO A 4 -16.31 -0.72 -0.07
C PRO A 4 -15.33 0.33 0.47
N GLN A 5 -14.38 -0.12 1.23
CA GLN A 5 -13.36 0.74 1.80
C GLN A 5 -12.09 0.61 0.99
N PRO A 6 -11.30 1.69 0.88
CA PRO A 6 -9.94 1.53 0.35
C PRO A 6 -9.20 0.53 1.21
N SER A 7 -8.30 -0.22 0.63
CA SER A 7 -7.51 -1.16 1.42
C SER A 7 -6.71 -0.40 2.47
N SER A 8 -6.45 -1.05 3.60
CA SER A 8 -5.61 -0.46 4.64
C SER A 8 -4.25 -0.07 4.08
N LEU A 9 -3.74 -0.88 3.17
CA LEU A 9 -2.44 -0.63 2.53
C LEU A 9 -2.47 0.65 1.70
N ALA A 10 -3.49 0.81 0.86
CA ALA A 10 -3.61 2.00 0.02
C ALA A 10 -3.74 3.25 0.88
N HIS A 11 -4.56 3.18 1.92
CA HIS A 11 -4.76 4.30 2.83
C HIS A 11 -3.46 4.65 3.56
N PHE A 12 -2.75 3.65 4.05
CA PHE A 12 -1.48 3.86 4.76
C PHE A 12 -0.48 4.58 3.85
N VAL A 13 -0.30 4.07 2.64
CA VAL A 13 0.69 4.64 1.72
C VAL A 13 0.35 6.08 1.37
N ARG A 14 -0.92 6.33 1.04
CA ARG A 14 -1.33 7.69 0.68
C ARG A 14 -1.15 8.65 1.85
N THR A 15 -1.57 8.24 3.04
CA THR A 15 -1.48 9.09 4.23
C THR A 15 -0.03 9.41 4.56
N ARG A 16 0.83 8.40 4.55
CA ARG A 16 2.24 8.61 4.88
C ARG A 16 2.95 9.42 3.79
N ARG A 17 2.60 9.17 2.54
CA ARG A 17 3.18 9.92 1.44
C ARG A 17 2.86 11.41 1.58
N ARG A 18 1.59 11.73 1.83
CA ARG A 18 1.17 13.11 1.97
C ARG A 18 1.78 13.77 3.19
N ALA A 19 1.85 13.04 4.30
CA ALA A 19 2.46 13.56 5.52
C ALA A 19 3.94 13.88 5.32
N ALA A 20 4.62 13.12 4.47
CA ALA A 20 6.03 13.36 4.17
C ALA A 20 6.24 14.42 3.10
N GLY A 21 5.17 14.88 2.47
CA GLY A 21 5.26 15.90 1.42
C GLY A 21 5.72 15.36 0.09
N PHE A 22 5.60 14.06 -0.15
CA PHE A 22 6.04 13.43 -1.40
C PHE A 22 4.93 13.43 -2.44
N SER A 23 5.28 13.72 -3.69
CA SER A 23 4.40 13.38 -4.81
C SER A 23 4.48 11.88 -5.07
N GLN A 24 3.55 11.37 -5.88
CA GLN A 24 3.62 9.97 -6.29
C GLN A 24 4.92 9.69 -7.05
N THR A 25 5.37 10.62 -7.87
CA THR A 25 6.61 10.47 -8.61
C THR A 25 7.81 10.37 -7.65
N VAL A 26 7.88 11.24 -6.66
CA VAL A 26 8.99 11.22 -5.70
C VAL A 26 8.98 9.93 -4.91
N LEU A 27 7.82 9.48 -4.44
CA LEU A 27 7.76 8.22 -3.71
C LEU A 27 8.20 7.05 -4.59
N GLY A 28 7.77 7.05 -5.86
CA GLY A 28 8.20 6.01 -6.78
C GLY A 28 9.71 5.97 -6.94
N GLU A 29 10.34 7.14 -7.04
CA GLU A 29 11.79 7.22 -7.16
C GLU A 29 12.49 6.72 -5.91
N LEU A 30 12.00 7.12 -4.74
CA LEU A 30 12.60 6.68 -3.47
C LEU A 30 12.48 5.18 -3.28
N ALA A 31 11.37 4.61 -3.69
CA ALA A 31 11.12 3.18 -3.54
C ALA A 31 11.77 2.34 -4.64
N GLY A 32 12.19 2.97 -5.73
CA GLY A 32 12.73 2.23 -6.87
C GLY A 32 11.65 1.57 -7.70
N VAL A 33 10.45 2.18 -7.75
CA VAL A 33 9.34 1.71 -8.58
C VAL A 33 8.84 2.88 -9.42
N GLY A 34 8.00 2.60 -10.40
CA GLY A 34 7.45 3.68 -11.22
C GLY A 34 6.32 4.42 -10.54
N ARG A 35 6.06 5.66 -10.99
CA ARG A 35 4.93 6.42 -10.51
C ARG A 35 3.61 5.68 -10.72
N ARG A 36 3.48 4.97 -11.86
CA ARG A 36 2.27 4.22 -12.16
C ARG A 36 1.98 3.18 -11.08
N PHE A 37 3.04 2.55 -10.57
CA PHE A 37 2.87 1.58 -9.51
C PHE A 37 2.31 2.24 -8.24
N ILE A 38 2.82 3.43 -7.89
CA ILE A 38 2.32 4.15 -6.71
C ILE A 38 0.84 4.48 -6.89
N SER A 39 0.47 4.96 -8.08
CA SER A 39 -0.92 5.29 -8.37
C SER A 39 -1.81 4.06 -8.23
N ASP A 40 -1.40 2.93 -8.80
CA ASP A 40 -2.16 1.69 -8.72
C ASP A 40 -2.30 1.21 -7.28
N LEU A 41 -1.22 1.33 -6.51
CA LEU A 41 -1.22 0.91 -5.11
C LEU A 41 -2.22 1.75 -4.30
N GLU A 42 -2.23 3.06 -4.51
CA GLU A 42 -3.12 3.94 -3.78
C GLU A 42 -4.57 3.82 -4.23
N GLN A 43 -4.81 3.22 -5.39
CA GLN A 43 -6.15 2.94 -5.89
C GLN A 43 -6.63 1.54 -5.54
N SER A 44 -5.88 0.82 -4.71
CA SER A 44 -6.23 -0.53 -4.26
C SER A 44 -6.39 -1.52 -5.40
N LYS A 45 -5.53 -1.43 -6.41
CA LYS A 45 -5.54 -2.41 -7.49
C LYS A 45 -5.29 -3.80 -6.91
N PRO A 46 -6.03 -4.83 -7.34
CA PRO A 46 -5.94 -6.15 -6.70
C PRO A 46 -4.72 -6.97 -7.09
N THR A 47 -4.09 -6.68 -8.21
CA THR A 47 -2.99 -7.51 -8.70
C THR A 47 -1.68 -6.74 -8.67
N LEU A 48 -1.18 -6.50 -7.45
CA LEU A 48 0.08 -5.79 -7.25
C LEU A 48 1.17 -6.77 -6.88
N ARG A 49 2.38 -6.51 -7.37
CA ARG A 49 3.53 -7.35 -7.04
C ARG A 49 3.95 -7.08 -5.60
N LEU A 50 4.07 -8.14 -4.83
CA LEU A 50 4.39 -8.05 -3.42
C LEU A 50 5.78 -7.46 -3.18
N ASP A 51 6.75 -7.83 -3.99
CA ASP A 51 8.10 -7.30 -3.85
C ASP A 51 8.13 -5.78 -4.05
N ALA A 52 7.37 -5.29 -5.03
CA ALA A 52 7.31 -3.85 -5.28
C ALA A 52 6.56 -3.13 -4.16
N VAL A 53 5.50 -3.74 -3.62
CA VAL A 53 4.80 -3.17 -2.48
C VAL A 53 5.74 -3.02 -1.29
N ASN A 54 6.55 -4.04 -1.03
CA ASN A 54 7.51 -3.98 0.08
C ASN A 54 8.56 -2.89 -0.12
N LYS A 55 8.96 -2.62 -1.37
CA LYS A 55 9.89 -1.52 -1.64
C LYS A 55 9.28 -0.17 -1.26
N VAL A 56 8.00 0.02 -1.54
CA VAL A 56 7.30 1.24 -1.16
C VAL A 56 7.20 1.35 0.36
N LEU A 57 6.79 0.26 1.01
CA LEU A 57 6.64 0.27 2.46
C LEU A 57 7.97 0.50 3.17
N ALA A 58 9.07 0.04 2.60
CA ALA A 58 10.39 0.22 3.19
C ALA A 58 10.75 1.70 3.33
N VAL A 59 10.25 2.56 2.45
CA VAL A 59 10.48 4.00 2.56
C VAL A 59 9.96 4.53 3.90
N PHE A 60 8.91 3.91 4.42
CA PHE A 60 8.29 4.31 5.69
C PHE A 60 8.66 3.36 6.84
N GLY A 61 9.65 2.51 6.65
CA GLY A 61 10.10 1.60 7.69
C GLY A 61 9.13 0.45 7.97
N LYS A 62 8.35 0.06 6.98
CA LYS A 62 7.34 -1.00 7.13
C LYS A 62 7.59 -2.12 6.14
N THR A 63 6.93 -3.23 6.39
CA THR A 63 6.95 -4.39 5.50
C THR A 63 5.65 -5.15 5.67
N ILE A 64 5.32 -5.97 4.68
CA ILE A 64 4.17 -6.87 4.79
C ILE A 64 4.63 -8.11 5.57
N GLY A 65 3.78 -8.54 6.51
CA GLY A 65 4.04 -9.74 7.28
C GLY A 65 2.82 -10.63 7.32
N LEU A 66 3.01 -11.83 7.83
CA LEU A 66 1.91 -12.77 8.03
C LEU A 66 1.21 -12.44 9.33
N VAL A 67 -0.11 -12.45 9.28
CA VAL A 67 -0.94 -12.30 10.47
C VAL A 67 -2.02 -13.36 10.41
N ASP A 68 -2.62 -13.65 11.56
CA ASP A 68 -3.74 -14.59 11.59
C ASP A 68 -4.92 -13.97 10.89
N ALA A 69 -5.53 -14.74 9.99
CA ALA A 69 -6.72 -14.27 9.30
C ALA A 69 -7.95 -14.45 10.19
N PRO A 70 -8.93 -13.56 10.07
CA PRO A 70 -10.19 -13.78 10.76
C PRO A 70 -10.83 -15.09 10.28
N ARG A 71 -11.51 -15.76 11.18
CA ARG A 71 -12.16 -17.03 10.88
C ARG A 71 -13.67 -16.85 10.93
N ASP A 72 -14.16 -16.19 9.92
CA ASP A 72 -15.59 -15.85 9.90
C ASP A 72 -16.47 -17.02 9.55
N ASP A 73 -15.90 -18.16 9.20
CA ASP A 73 -16.65 -19.39 8.99
C ASP A 73 -16.71 -20.27 10.25
N GLU A 74 -16.19 -19.78 11.35
CA GLU A 74 -16.20 -20.54 12.57
C GLU A 74 -17.60 -20.70 13.11
N PRO A 75 -17.96 -21.92 13.52
CA PRO A 75 -19.26 -22.11 14.14
C PRO A 75 -19.38 -21.42 15.48
#